data_7da9e80ffd13f5f8c4c2fdfdc4c11819
#
_entry.id   7da9e80ffd13f5f8c4c2fdfdc4c11819
#
_cell.length_a   1.000
_cell.length_b   1.000
_cell.length_c   1.000
_cell.angle_alpha   90.00
_cell.angle_beta   90.00
_cell.angle_gamma   90.00
#
_symmetry.space_group_name_H-M   'P 1'
#
loop_
_entity.id
_entity.type
_entity.pdbx_description
1 polymer ?
#
loop_
_entity_poly.entity_id
_entity_poly.type
_entity_poly.pdbx_seq_one_letter_code
_entity_poly.pdbx_strand_id
1 'polypeptide(L)'
;MTTHRTAELSRTVTLSGTATLIAAALLTGCGGGSAAPEAPESNANPAASTDPAPPGSPTSVSSVSATDSGEAPSSETTQTTPTRPPDVARVVTAAGVSQYLECSGVGTPTILIVPGLDSSIDDWLPVLPALREQSRTCVYDRPGIGDSPAREGGGRVDSGLHAEELAALLTEAGESGPFLVVGHSYGGLVARAFINDQPSRVAGVVLAEGVTPFDDTNGSDWPEGGTVVDLPLSYQATGDGPALGTTPLVVLRASDPEGDHLGGPRYGQPQQVTAAWIAGQQAALSLSSNSIGVEATSGHVLQQDDPAAVIKSVAVVLAAVRTGTPLTCADDWQAVAATCTEP
;
A
#
# COMPACT_ATOMS: atom_id res chain seq x y z
N MET A 1 50.59 48.21 13.46
CA MET A 1 51.50 47.16 13.98
C MET A 1 50.83 46.47 15.15
N THR A 2 50.23 45.31 14.94
CA THR A 2 49.95 44.34 15.97
C THR A 2 49.52 43.04 15.26
N THR A 3 50.40 42.09 15.26
CA THR A 3 50.29 40.76 14.66
C THR A 3 49.50 39.83 15.55
N HIS A 4 48.41 39.24 15.08
CA HIS A 4 47.79 38.09 15.75
C HIS A 4 48.16 36.78 15.05
N ARG A 5 48.82 35.91 15.78
CA ARG A 5 49.16 34.53 15.43
C ARG A 5 47.93 33.65 15.54
N THR A 6 47.60 32.92 14.51
CA THR A 6 46.70 31.77 14.51
C THR A 6 47.43 30.53 14.92
N ALA A 7 46.90 29.81 15.92
CA ALA A 7 47.43 28.53 16.37
C ALA A 7 46.61 27.41 15.71
N GLU A 8 47.26 26.60 14.90
CA GLU A 8 46.71 25.34 14.37
C GLU A 8 46.83 24.24 15.45
N LEU A 9 45.72 23.64 15.76
CA LEU A 9 45.66 22.42 16.59
C LEU A 9 45.43 21.22 15.68
N SER A 10 46.52 20.53 15.38
CA SER A 10 46.52 19.22 14.71
C SER A 10 46.15 18.16 15.72
N ARG A 11 45.03 17.47 15.56
CA ARG A 11 44.66 16.27 16.32
C ARG A 11 44.91 15.03 15.47
N THR A 12 45.94 14.32 15.81
CA THR A 12 46.27 12.98 15.28
C THR A 12 45.36 11.95 15.96
N VAL A 13 44.53 11.27 15.19
CA VAL A 13 43.75 10.11 15.65
C VAL A 13 44.50 8.85 15.28
N THR A 14 44.95 8.13 16.27
CA THR A 14 45.61 6.82 16.14
C THR A 14 44.53 5.73 16.10
N LEU A 15 44.38 5.05 14.99
CA LEU A 15 43.58 3.83 14.86
C LEU A 15 44.42 2.61 15.28
N SER A 16 44.04 1.95 16.36
CA SER A 16 44.52 0.61 16.71
C SER A 16 43.57 -0.42 16.11
N GLY A 17 44.04 -1.11 15.06
CA GLY A 17 43.35 -2.23 14.48
C GLY A 17 43.71 -3.54 15.20
N THR A 18 42.68 -4.31 15.53
CA THR A 18 42.82 -5.76 15.78
C THR A 18 41.96 -6.50 14.74
N ALA A 19 42.69 -7.06 13.79
CA ALA A 19 42.10 -7.98 12.81
C ALA A 19 41.99 -9.36 13.43
N THR A 20 40.78 -9.89 13.54
CA THR A 20 40.55 -11.29 13.90
C THR A 20 40.29 -12.09 12.61
N LEU A 21 41.27 -12.94 12.28
CA LEU A 21 41.15 -13.93 11.22
C LEU A 21 40.28 -15.10 11.69
N ILE A 22 39.19 -15.38 10.98
CA ILE A 22 38.44 -16.63 11.13
C ILE A 22 38.76 -17.49 9.93
N ALA A 23 39.38 -18.64 10.19
CA ALA A 23 39.77 -19.65 9.22
C ALA A 23 38.54 -20.45 8.77
N ALA A 24 38.38 -20.59 7.48
CA ALA A 24 37.43 -21.51 6.84
C ALA A 24 38.01 -22.93 6.84
N ALA A 25 37.28 -23.88 7.40
CA ALA A 25 37.56 -25.29 7.27
C ALA A 25 36.69 -25.89 6.11
N LEU A 26 37.39 -26.32 5.08
CA LEU A 26 36.84 -27.16 4.01
C LEU A 26 36.77 -28.61 4.53
N LEU A 27 35.61 -29.22 4.47
CA LEU A 27 35.43 -30.66 4.54
C LEU A 27 34.74 -31.16 3.28
N THR A 28 35.58 -31.82 2.46
CA THR A 28 35.17 -32.69 1.37
C THR A 28 34.69 -34.02 1.92
N GLY A 29 33.55 -34.49 1.45
CA GLY A 29 33.05 -35.84 1.69
C GLY A 29 32.25 -36.31 0.51
N CYS A 30 32.86 -37.25 -0.24
CA CYS A 30 32.24 -38.03 -1.31
C CYS A 30 31.36 -39.16 -0.77
N GLY A 31 30.35 -39.54 -1.54
CA GLY A 31 29.95 -40.95 -1.57
C GLY A 31 28.46 -41.22 -1.65
N GLY A 32 28.03 -41.70 -2.81
CA GLY A 32 27.27 -42.94 -3.02
C GLY A 32 25.75 -42.88 -2.80
N GLY A 33 25.00 -42.90 -3.86
CA GLY A 33 24.49 -44.13 -4.44
C GLY A 33 23.05 -44.46 -4.07
N SER A 34 22.21 -44.43 -5.09
CA SER A 34 21.24 -45.47 -5.46
C SER A 34 19.83 -45.52 -4.85
N ALA A 35 18.91 -45.60 -5.77
CA ALA A 35 17.68 -46.38 -5.81
C ALA A 35 16.37 -45.70 -5.35
N ALA A 36 15.55 -45.48 -6.35
CA ALA A 36 14.09 -45.47 -6.25
C ALA A 36 13.56 -46.88 -5.89
N PRO A 37 12.38 -46.99 -5.37
CA PRO A 37 11.41 -47.86 -6.02
C PRO A 37 10.02 -47.20 -6.21
N GLU A 38 9.55 -47.39 -7.39
CA GLU A 38 8.28 -47.88 -7.95
C GLU A 38 7.01 -47.80 -7.05
N ALA A 39 6.00 -47.30 -7.73
CA ALA A 39 4.59 -47.35 -7.37
C ALA A 39 4.03 -48.80 -7.37
N PRO A 40 2.86 -49.02 -6.80
CA PRO A 40 1.90 -49.83 -7.51
C PRO A 40 0.58 -49.15 -7.79
N GLU A 41 0.16 -49.33 -9.03
CA GLU A 41 -1.23 -49.21 -9.49
C GLU A 41 -2.10 -50.29 -8.88
N SER A 42 -3.37 -50.00 -8.78
CA SER A 42 -4.47 -50.96 -9.03
C SER A 42 -5.74 -50.37 -8.35
N ASN A 43 -6.76 -50.14 -8.95
CA ASN A 43 -7.64 -50.74 -9.93
C ASN A 43 -9.13 -50.58 -9.47
N ALA A 44 -9.95 -50.21 -10.46
CA ALA A 44 -11.33 -50.59 -10.67
C ALA A 44 -12.48 -49.90 -9.91
N ASN A 45 -13.20 -49.16 -10.70
CA ASN A 45 -14.66 -48.99 -10.81
C ASN A 45 -15.40 -50.36 -10.94
N PRO A 46 -16.76 -50.51 -10.99
CA PRO A 46 -17.83 -49.53 -11.15
C PRO A 46 -19.17 -49.88 -10.45
N ALA A 47 -20.20 -49.11 -10.81
CA ALA A 47 -21.66 -49.43 -10.82
C ALA A 47 -22.45 -49.03 -9.57
N ALA A 48 -23.61 -48.52 -9.60
CA ALA A 48 -24.66 -48.23 -10.56
C ALA A 48 -25.82 -47.51 -9.83
N SER A 49 -26.37 -46.52 -10.49
CA SER A 49 -27.81 -46.35 -10.77
C SER A 49 -28.82 -46.57 -9.67
N THR A 50 -29.58 -45.54 -9.33
CA THR A 50 -31.04 -45.53 -9.57
C THR A 50 -31.65 -44.20 -9.12
N ASP A 51 -32.21 -43.50 -10.11
CA ASP A 51 -33.35 -42.58 -9.93
C ASP A 51 -34.60 -43.33 -9.54
N PRO A 52 -35.58 -42.72 -8.89
CA PRO A 52 -36.67 -42.15 -9.66
C PRO A 52 -37.27 -40.85 -9.09
N ALA A 53 -37.83 -40.07 -10.01
CA ALA A 53 -38.62 -38.87 -9.83
C ALA A 53 -40.13 -39.19 -9.70
N PRO A 54 -40.99 -38.18 -9.71
CA PRO A 54 -41.91 -37.76 -8.66
C PRO A 54 -43.32 -38.28 -8.85
N PRO A 55 -44.33 -37.90 -8.04
CA PRO A 55 -45.27 -36.87 -8.43
C PRO A 55 -46.09 -36.18 -7.31
N GLY A 56 -46.72 -35.06 -7.62
CA GLY A 56 -48.07 -34.81 -7.19
C GLY A 56 -48.33 -33.52 -6.41
N SER A 57 -48.69 -32.46 -7.12
CA SER A 57 -49.70 -31.51 -6.60
C SER A 57 -51.08 -32.17 -6.56
N PRO A 58 -51.98 -31.78 -5.63
CA PRO A 58 -53.02 -30.85 -6.08
C PRO A 58 -53.68 -29.93 -5.02
N THR A 59 -54.24 -28.91 -5.55
CA THR A 59 -55.57 -28.32 -5.33
C THR A 59 -55.82 -27.38 -4.15
N SER A 60 -56.12 -26.18 -4.53
CA SER A 60 -56.92 -25.12 -3.94
C SER A 60 -58.13 -25.54 -3.12
N VAL A 61 -58.41 -24.75 -2.07
CA VAL A 61 -59.77 -24.40 -1.66
C VAL A 61 -59.78 -22.95 -1.10
N SER A 62 -60.83 -22.28 -1.52
CA SER A 62 -61.18 -20.87 -1.29
C SER A 62 -61.78 -20.59 0.09
N SER A 63 -61.65 -19.30 0.42
CA SER A 63 -62.59 -18.42 1.13
C SER A 63 -62.90 -18.67 2.59
N VAL A 64 -62.71 -17.63 3.43
CA VAL A 64 -63.82 -16.84 4.04
C VAL A 64 -63.27 -15.54 4.60
N SER A 65 -63.95 -14.47 4.30
CA SER A 65 -63.77 -13.11 4.84
C SER A 65 -64.12 -13.04 6.33
N ALA A 66 -63.38 -12.28 7.06
CA ALA A 66 -63.83 -11.55 8.25
C ALA A 66 -63.00 -10.28 8.40
N THR A 67 -63.68 -9.17 8.29
CA THR A 67 -63.29 -7.82 8.68
C THR A 67 -62.99 -7.72 10.16
N ASP A 68 -61.83 -7.23 10.53
CA ASP A 68 -61.73 -6.38 11.73
C ASP A 68 -60.70 -5.30 11.53
N SER A 69 -61.14 -4.07 11.79
CA SER A 69 -60.36 -2.83 11.67
C SER A 69 -59.55 -2.62 12.96
N GLY A 70 -58.27 -2.82 12.86
CA GLY A 70 -57.32 -2.44 13.90
C GLY A 70 -56.15 -1.68 13.29
N GLU A 71 -56.30 -0.35 13.24
CA GLU A 71 -55.24 0.56 12.85
C GLU A 71 -54.13 0.54 13.91
N ALA A 72 -53.05 -0.18 13.64
CA ALA A 72 -51.84 -0.08 14.40
C ALA A 72 -51.01 1.10 13.86
N PRO A 73 -50.37 1.91 14.72
CA PRO A 73 -49.57 3.01 14.25
C PRO A 73 -48.38 2.51 13.45
N SER A 74 -48.33 2.87 12.18
CA SER A 74 -47.17 2.68 11.31
C SER A 74 -45.99 3.45 11.92
N SER A 75 -45.08 2.71 12.55
CA SER A 75 -43.74 3.23 12.85
C SER A 75 -43.04 3.46 11.51
N GLU A 76 -43.14 4.67 10.98
CA GLU A 76 -42.24 5.11 9.92
C GLU A 76 -40.80 5.01 10.45
N THR A 77 -40.15 3.91 10.17
CA THR A 77 -38.70 3.81 10.24
C THR A 77 -38.18 4.74 9.18
N THR A 78 -37.85 5.96 9.59
CA THR A 78 -37.12 6.91 8.75
C THR A 78 -35.79 6.26 8.40
N GLN A 79 -35.74 5.58 7.25
CA GLN A 79 -34.49 5.19 6.66
C GLN A 79 -33.76 6.49 6.29
N THR A 80 -32.87 6.92 7.18
CA THR A 80 -31.89 7.94 6.86
C THR A 80 -31.02 7.38 5.73
N THR A 81 -31.34 7.76 4.51
CA THR A 81 -30.44 7.55 3.38
C THR A 81 -29.10 8.15 3.77
N PRO A 82 -27.99 7.37 3.74
CA PRO A 82 -26.71 7.92 4.10
C PRO A 82 -26.43 9.11 3.18
N THR A 83 -26.38 10.30 3.76
CA THR A 83 -26.11 11.53 3.02
C THR A 83 -24.71 11.39 2.43
N ARG A 84 -24.59 11.47 1.11
CA ARG A 84 -23.28 11.51 0.45
C ARG A 84 -22.43 12.62 1.08
N PRO A 85 -21.22 12.34 1.57
CA PRO A 85 -20.35 13.39 2.03
C PRO A 85 -20.04 14.36 0.87
N PRO A 86 -19.93 15.67 1.15
CA PRO A 86 -19.63 16.65 0.11
C PRO A 86 -18.26 16.34 -0.53
N ASP A 87 -18.13 16.65 -1.81
CA ASP A 87 -16.83 16.60 -2.46
C ASP A 87 -15.94 17.70 -1.87
N VAL A 88 -14.65 17.40 -1.72
CA VAL A 88 -13.60 18.34 -1.28
C VAL A 88 -12.69 18.60 -2.48
N ALA A 89 -12.38 19.86 -2.74
CA ALA A 89 -11.38 20.29 -3.73
C ALA A 89 -10.89 21.66 -3.30
N ARG A 90 -10.00 21.70 -2.32
CA ARG A 90 -9.56 22.97 -1.71
C ARG A 90 -8.29 22.81 -0.88
N VAL A 91 -7.61 23.90 -0.65
CA VAL A 91 -6.56 23.98 0.38
C VAL A 91 -7.22 23.88 1.76
N VAL A 92 -6.68 23.01 2.60
CA VAL A 92 -7.06 22.79 3.99
C VAL A 92 -5.85 23.08 4.86
N THR A 93 -6.01 23.90 5.89
CA THR A 93 -4.95 24.18 6.86
C THR A 93 -5.18 23.37 8.12
N ALA A 94 -4.24 22.51 8.45
CA ALA A 94 -4.28 21.66 9.64
C ALA A 94 -2.86 21.49 10.20
N ALA A 95 -2.70 21.35 11.51
CA ALA A 95 -1.39 21.19 12.16
C ALA A 95 -0.34 22.26 11.76
N GLY A 96 -0.79 23.47 11.40
CA GLY A 96 0.10 24.58 11.03
C GLY A 96 0.61 24.53 9.58
N VAL A 97 0.14 23.59 8.77
CA VAL A 97 0.48 23.51 7.33
C VAL A 97 -0.77 23.54 6.46
N SER A 98 -0.64 24.07 5.25
CA SER A 98 -1.72 24.13 4.27
C SER A 98 -1.44 23.14 3.14
N GLN A 99 -2.43 22.29 2.86
CA GLN A 99 -2.32 21.25 1.84
C GLN A 99 -3.59 21.22 0.99
N TYR A 100 -3.44 21.05 -0.31
CA TYR A 100 -4.56 20.87 -1.21
C TYR A 100 -5.05 19.42 -1.13
N LEU A 101 -6.35 19.25 -1.00
CA LEU A 101 -7.00 17.94 -0.87
C LEU A 101 -8.16 17.86 -1.85
N GLU A 102 -8.23 16.75 -2.57
CA GLU A 102 -9.39 16.35 -3.34
C GLU A 102 -10.00 15.06 -2.78
N CYS A 103 -11.29 15.07 -2.47
CA CYS A 103 -12.05 13.88 -2.14
C CYS A 103 -13.36 13.89 -2.92
N SER A 104 -13.63 12.83 -3.67
CA SER A 104 -14.89 12.69 -4.42
C SER A 104 -15.30 11.23 -4.57
N GLY A 105 -16.50 10.99 -5.07
CA GLY A 105 -17.07 9.65 -5.14
C GLY A 105 -17.83 9.26 -3.88
N VAL A 106 -18.35 8.04 -3.85
CA VAL A 106 -19.14 7.47 -2.76
C VAL A 106 -18.76 6.05 -2.47
N GLY A 107 -18.84 5.64 -1.21
CA GLY A 107 -18.55 4.27 -0.79
C GLY A 107 -17.55 4.19 0.34
N THR A 108 -17.38 2.97 0.86
CA THR A 108 -16.48 2.66 1.96
C THR A 108 -15.78 1.33 1.69
N PRO A 109 -14.53 1.16 2.14
CA PRO A 109 -13.64 2.18 2.72
C PRO A 109 -13.33 3.30 1.73
N THR A 110 -12.94 4.47 2.24
CA THR A 110 -12.40 5.56 1.42
C THR A 110 -11.02 5.17 0.90
N ILE A 111 -10.78 5.29 -0.40
CA ILE A 111 -9.44 5.12 -0.98
C ILE A 111 -8.66 6.39 -0.66
N LEU A 112 -7.52 6.23 0.02
CA LEU A 112 -6.61 7.32 0.36
C LEU A 112 -5.31 7.15 -0.42
N ILE A 113 -5.06 8.02 -1.38
CA ILE A 113 -3.84 8.02 -2.17
C ILE A 113 -2.78 8.89 -1.49
N VAL A 114 -1.60 8.31 -1.29
CA VAL A 114 -0.42 8.96 -0.72
C VAL A 114 0.66 9.00 -1.81
N PRO A 115 0.84 10.16 -2.49
CA PRO A 115 1.74 10.30 -3.63
C PRO A 115 3.22 10.11 -3.29
N GLY A 116 4.03 9.78 -4.29
CA GLY A 116 5.50 9.69 -4.22
C GLY A 116 6.18 11.03 -4.02
N LEU A 117 7.52 11.04 -3.91
CA LEU A 117 8.32 12.27 -3.81
C LEU A 117 8.10 13.14 -5.05
N ASP A 118 7.94 14.45 -4.86
CA ASP A 118 7.66 15.44 -5.91
C ASP A 118 6.42 15.11 -6.79
N SER A 119 5.60 14.15 -6.38
CA SER A 119 4.40 13.74 -7.09
C SER A 119 3.18 14.51 -6.59
N SER A 120 2.41 15.05 -7.53
CA SER A 120 1.16 15.76 -7.30
C SER A 120 -0.07 14.92 -7.63
N ILE A 121 -1.26 15.47 -7.41
CA ILE A 121 -2.55 14.90 -7.82
C ILE A 121 -2.57 14.64 -9.34
N ASP A 122 -1.93 15.50 -10.13
CA ASP A 122 -1.91 15.38 -11.60
C ASP A 122 -1.30 14.05 -12.07
N ASP A 123 -0.33 13.52 -11.35
CA ASP A 123 0.28 12.23 -11.68
C ASP A 123 -0.68 11.04 -11.53
N TRP A 124 -1.78 11.25 -10.80
CA TRP A 124 -2.79 10.23 -10.52
C TRP A 124 -4.03 10.33 -11.40
N LEU A 125 -4.12 11.35 -12.27
CA LEU A 125 -5.26 11.53 -13.18
C LEU A 125 -5.60 10.28 -14.01
N PRO A 126 -4.65 9.44 -14.46
CA PRO A 126 -4.98 8.24 -15.22
C PRO A 126 -5.82 7.20 -14.44
N VAL A 127 -5.73 7.17 -13.10
CA VAL A 127 -6.42 6.19 -12.26
C VAL A 127 -7.61 6.77 -11.49
N LEU A 128 -7.60 8.08 -11.19
CA LEU A 128 -8.60 8.72 -10.33
C LEU A 128 -10.05 8.50 -10.79
N PRO A 129 -10.42 8.62 -12.08
CA PRO A 129 -11.81 8.41 -12.50
C PRO A 129 -12.33 7.02 -12.13
N ALA A 130 -11.54 5.98 -12.43
CA ALA A 130 -11.94 4.60 -12.16
C ALA A 130 -11.97 4.27 -10.65
N LEU A 131 -11.09 4.87 -9.84
CA LEU A 131 -11.11 4.70 -8.40
C LEU A 131 -12.33 5.40 -7.76
N ARG A 132 -12.68 6.59 -8.22
CA ARG A 132 -13.86 7.36 -7.78
C ARG A 132 -15.19 6.66 -8.09
N GLU A 133 -15.22 5.86 -9.14
CA GLU A 133 -16.37 4.99 -9.46
C GLU A 133 -16.48 3.82 -8.49
N GLN A 134 -15.37 3.31 -7.97
CA GLN A 134 -15.34 2.15 -7.07
C GLN A 134 -15.64 2.51 -5.62
N SER A 135 -15.12 3.65 -5.15
CA SER A 135 -15.33 4.13 -3.78
C SER A 135 -15.04 5.63 -3.69
N ARG A 136 -15.39 6.25 -2.54
CA ARG A 136 -14.89 7.58 -2.24
C ARG A 136 -13.36 7.55 -2.28
N THR A 137 -12.75 8.50 -2.99
CA THR A 137 -11.31 8.58 -3.21
C THR A 137 -10.80 9.95 -2.80
N CYS A 138 -9.81 9.97 -1.92
CA CYS A 138 -9.07 11.16 -1.50
C CYS A 138 -7.64 11.08 -2.01
N VAL A 139 -7.12 12.19 -2.49
CA VAL A 139 -5.73 12.40 -2.88
C VAL A 139 -5.33 13.81 -2.49
N TYR A 140 -4.09 14.05 -2.17
CA TYR A 140 -3.61 15.34 -1.69
C TYR A 140 -2.22 15.68 -2.23
N ASP A 141 -1.92 16.97 -2.23
CA ASP A 141 -0.58 17.48 -2.51
C ASP A 141 0.13 17.82 -1.20
N ARG A 142 1.37 17.36 -1.03
CA ARG A 142 2.19 17.76 0.11
C ARG A 142 2.61 19.24 -0.01
N PRO A 143 3.01 19.89 1.10
CA PRO A 143 3.39 21.31 1.07
C PRO A 143 4.45 21.62 0.01
N GLY A 144 4.17 22.60 -0.85
CA GLY A 144 5.04 23.02 -1.95
C GLY A 144 4.95 22.19 -3.22
N ILE A 145 4.06 21.20 -3.26
CA ILE A 145 3.78 20.36 -4.43
C ILE A 145 2.39 20.70 -4.98
N GLY A 146 2.24 20.63 -6.31
CA GLY A 146 0.95 20.85 -6.98
C GLY A 146 0.31 22.17 -6.56
N ASP A 147 -0.94 22.08 -6.09
CA ASP A 147 -1.74 23.22 -5.64
C ASP A 147 -1.55 23.55 -4.14
N SER A 148 -0.64 22.86 -3.43
CA SER A 148 -0.34 23.13 -2.04
C SER A 148 0.66 24.28 -1.89
N PRO A 149 0.38 25.26 -1.01
CA PRO A 149 1.37 26.27 -0.65
C PRO A 149 2.64 25.64 -0.06
N ALA A 150 3.79 26.25 -0.34
CA ALA A 150 5.04 25.83 0.28
C ALA A 150 4.98 26.03 1.81
N ARG A 151 5.70 25.17 2.54
CA ARG A 151 5.85 25.29 3.99
C ARG A 151 6.61 26.56 4.36
N GLU A 152 6.08 27.36 5.27
CA GLU A 152 6.78 28.52 5.76
C GLU A 152 8.11 28.14 6.45
N GLY A 153 9.20 28.80 6.06
CA GLY A 153 10.52 28.57 6.61
C GLY A 153 11.24 27.32 6.10
N GLY A 154 10.62 26.54 5.24
CA GLY A 154 11.21 25.29 4.72
C GLY A 154 11.50 24.29 5.86
N GLY A 155 12.69 23.66 5.82
CA GLY A 155 13.17 22.79 6.90
C GLY A 155 13.35 21.34 6.48
N ARG A 156 13.71 20.51 7.47
CA ARG A 156 13.77 19.05 7.31
C ARG A 156 12.44 18.43 7.70
N VAL A 157 12.01 17.48 6.94
CA VAL A 157 10.78 16.71 7.15
C VAL A 157 11.08 15.23 7.00
N ASP A 158 10.20 14.37 7.51
CA ASP A 158 10.29 12.93 7.35
C ASP A 158 8.90 12.33 7.16
N SER A 159 8.82 11.03 6.93
CA SER A 159 7.55 10.34 6.69
C SER A 159 6.63 10.33 7.91
N GLY A 160 7.18 10.40 9.12
CA GLY A 160 6.39 10.50 10.35
C GLY A 160 5.67 11.83 10.44
N LEU A 161 6.39 12.95 10.24
CA LEU A 161 5.79 14.29 10.19
C LEU A 161 4.73 14.39 9.09
N HIS A 162 5.02 13.88 7.88
CA HIS A 162 4.04 13.89 6.79
C HIS A 162 2.81 13.03 7.11
N ALA A 163 2.96 11.93 7.85
CA ALA A 163 1.83 11.10 8.29
C ALA A 163 0.96 11.81 9.34
N GLU A 164 1.58 12.52 10.31
CA GLU A 164 0.88 13.36 11.29
C GLU A 164 0.08 14.48 10.60
N GLU A 165 0.68 15.16 9.64
CA GLU A 165 0.05 16.20 8.85
C GLU A 165 -1.10 15.68 8.00
N LEU A 166 -0.93 14.50 7.38
CA LEU A 166 -1.99 13.82 6.64
C LEU A 166 -3.17 13.45 7.57
N ALA A 167 -2.90 12.92 8.75
CA ALA A 167 -3.94 12.59 9.72
C ALA A 167 -4.74 13.82 10.16
N ALA A 168 -4.06 14.96 10.38
CA ALA A 168 -4.66 16.22 10.71
C ALA A 168 -5.48 16.80 9.54
N LEU A 169 -4.93 16.75 8.31
CA LEU A 169 -5.59 17.16 7.07
C LEU A 169 -6.93 16.45 6.88
N LEU A 170 -6.92 15.12 6.97
CA LEU A 170 -8.12 14.29 6.82
C LEU A 170 -9.16 14.60 7.90
N THR A 171 -8.71 14.80 9.13
CA THR A 171 -9.59 15.12 10.27
C THR A 171 -10.27 16.49 10.07
N GLU A 172 -9.52 17.51 9.65
CA GLU A 172 -10.05 18.85 9.39
C GLU A 172 -10.99 18.87 8.18
N ALA A 173 -10.74 17.99 7.21
CA ALA A 173 -11.62 17.81 6.05
C ALA A 173 -12.89 16.98 6.36
N GLY A 174 -13.01 16.40 7.55
CA GLY A 174 -14.12 15.53 7.94
C GLY A 174 -14.02 14.10 7.41
N GLU A 175 -12.86 13.68 6.95
CA GLU A 175 -12.60 12.33 6.43
C GLU A 175 -12.12 11.42 7.57
N SER A 176 -13.00 10.59 8.11
CA SER A 176 -12.70 9.74 9.28
C SER A 176 -12.20 8.34 8.95
N GLY A 177 -12.37 7.88 7.68
CA GLY A 177 -12.14 6.49 7.27
C GLY A 177 -13.35 5.57 7.59
N PRO A 178 -13.19 4.24 7.58
CA PRO A 178 -11.93 3.55 7.35
C PRO A 178 -11.33 3.78 5.96
N PHE A 179 -10.01 3.68 5.85
CA PHE A 179 -9.28 3.92 4.61
C PHE A 179 -8.73 2.63 4.00
N LEU A 180 -8.77 2.55 2.67
CA LEU A 180 -7.85 1.75 1.88
C LEU A 180 -6.71 2.68 1.48
N VAL A 181 -5.52 2.49 2.05
CA VAL A 181 -4.37 3.35 1.84
C VAL A 181 -3.57 2.86 0.63
N VAL A 182 -3.31 3.74 -0.33
CA VAL A 182 -2.49 3.47 -1.52
C VAL A 182 -1.25 4.35 -1.43
N GLY A 183 -0.10 3.77 -1.11
CA GLY A 183 1.18 4.49 -1.02
C GLY A 183 2.08 4.18 -2.20
N HIS A 184 2.53 5.21 -2.93
CA HIS A 184 3.46 5.08 -4.04
C HIS A 184 4.83 5.61 -3.66
N SER A 185 5.91 4.86 -3.97
CA SER A 185 7.29 5.31 -3.78
C SER A 185 7.52 5.84 -2.35
N TYR A 186 8.04 7.06 -2.17
CA TYR A 186 8.16 7.72 -0.85
C TYR A 186 6.84 7.77 -0.08
N GLY A 187 5.71 7.93 -0.78
CA GLY A 187 4.37 7.82 -0.19
C GLY A 187 4.10 6.48 0.49
N GLY A 188 4.84 5.43 0.15
CA GLY A 188 4.82 4.15 0.86
C GLY A 188 5.36 4.25 2.29
N LEU A 189 6.42 5.07 2.54
CA LEU A 189 6.92 5.35 3.89
C LEU A 189 5.90 6.18 4.68
N VAL A 190 5.33 7.23 4.07
CA VAL A 190 4.29 8.05 4.71
C VAL A 190 3.05 7.19 5.04
N ALA A 191 2.62 6.33 4.12
CA ALA A 191 1.51 5.41 4.34
C ALA A 191 1.78 4.46 5.51
N ARG A 192 2.99 3.90 5.60
CA ARG A 192 3.37 3.01 6.72
C ARG A 192 3.41 3.75 8.06
N ALA A 193 3.97 4.97 8.10
CA ALA A 193 3.92 5.80 9.30
C ALA A 193 2.48 6.13 9.71
N PHE A 194 1.63 6.51 8.74
CA PHE A 194 0.19 6.74 8.99
C PHE A 194 -0.53 5.50 9.52
N ILE A 195 -0.24 4.32 8.98
CA ILE A 195 -0.82 3.04 9.44
C ILE A 195 -0.40 2.74 10.88
N ASN A 196 0.87 2.98 11.23
CA ASN A 196 1.38 2.77 12.56
C ASN A 196 0.67 3.68 13.60
N ASP A 197 0.44 4.94 13.25
CA ASP A 197 -0.17 5.92 14.14
C ASP A 197 -1.70 5.81 14.19
N GLN A 198 -2.32 5.38 13.10
CA GLN A 198 -3.78 5.35 12.92
C GLN A 198 -4.32 3.96 12.53
N PRO A 199 -3.90 2.85 13.17
CA PRO A 199 -4.22 1.50 12.71
C PRO A 199 -5.73 1.23 12.68
N SER A 200 -6.51 1.84 13.57
CA SER A 200 -7.96 1.69 13.61
C SER A 200 -8.70 2.37 12.44
N ARG A 201 -8.02 3.25 11.70
CA ARG A 201 -8.57 3.94 10.53
C ARG A 201 -8.25 3.23 9.21
N VAL A 202 -7.49 2.12 9.24
CA VAL A 202 -7.01 1.42 8.03
C VAL A 202 -7.74 0.09 7.88
N ALA A 203 -8.35 -0.11 6.72
CA ALA A 203 -9.08 -1.33 6.38
C ALA A 203 -8.37 -2.19 5.32
N GLY A 204 -7.50 -1.59 4.51
CA GLY A 204 -6.74 -2.28 3.47
C GLY A 204 -5.57 -1.42 2.99
N VAL A 205 -4.59 -2.04 2.34
CA VAL A 205 -3.35 -1.38 1.92
C VAL A 205 -2.93 -1.84 0.52
N VAL A 206 -2.49 -0.90 -0.30
CA VAL A 206 -1.74 -1.14 -1.54
C VAL A 206 -0.43 -0.36 -1.45
N LEU A 207 0.70 -1.06 -1.48
CA LEU A 207 2.03 -0.45 -1.61
C LEU A 207 2.46 -0.59 -3.07
N ALA A 208 2.36 0.50 -3.82
CA ALA A 208 2.72 0.56 -5.24
C ALA A 208 4.14 1.10 -5.37
N GLU A 209 5.11 0.25 -5.68
CA GLU A 209 6.53 0.61 -5.71
C GLU A 209 6.95 1.37 -4.44
N GLY A 210 6.36 0.99 -3.30
CA GLY A 210 6.59 1.69 -2.03
C GLY A 210 8.03 1.53 -1.56
N VAL A 211 8.69 2.63 -1.22
CA VAL A 211 10.03 2.62 -0.63
C VAL A 211 10.01 1.83 0.68
N THR A 212 11.01 0.99 0.87
CA THR A 212 11.17 0.17 2.07
C THR A 212 12.51 0.45 2.75
N PRO A 213 12.68 0.12 4.03
CA PRO A 213 13.96 0.35 4.73
C PRO A 213 15.17 -0.36 4.13
N PHE A 214 14.96 -1.32 3.23
CA PHE A 214 16.04 -2.05 2.55
C PHE A 214 16.59 -1.30 1.32
N ASP A 215 15.92 -0.23 0.89
CA ASP A 215 16.23 0.49 -0.35
C ASP A 215 17.33 1.54 -0.15
N ASP A 216 17.57 1.98 1.08
CA ASP A 216 18.55 3.04 1.34
C ASP A 216 19.95 2.47 1.53
N THR A 217 20.74 2.54 0.49
CA THR A 217 22.17 2.25 0.55
C THR A 217 23.02 3.49 0.84
N ASN A 218 22.45 4.72 0.83
CA ASN A 218 23.24 5.96 0.84
C ASN A 218 22.79 7.05 1.83
N GLY A 219 21.69 6.85 2.59
CA GLY A 219 21.25 7.79 3.63
C GLY A 219 21.11 9.24 3.15
N SER A 220 20.56 9.45 1.97
CA SER A 220 20.54 10.76 1.33
C SER A 220 19.31 11.58 1.70
N ASP A 221 19.53 12.88 1.79
CA ASP A 221 18.45 13.87 1.88
C ASP A 221 17.84 14.11 0.50
N TRP A 222 16.51 14.14 0.42
CA TRP A 222 15.80 14.40 -0.82
C TRP A 222 15.08 15.75 -0.77
N PRO A 223 15.36 16.68 -1.70
CA PRO A 223 14.61 17.94 -1.78
C PRO A 223 13.18 17.68 -2.23
N GLU A 224 12.20 18.35 -1.61
CA GLU A 224 10.80 18.31 -2.02
C GLU A 224 10.10 19.61 -1.59
N GLY A 225 9.43 20.29 -2.51
CA GLY A 225 8.52 21.40 -2.20
C GLY A 225 9.13 22.55 -1.39
N GLY A 226 10.45 22.77 -1.48
CA GLY A 226 11.16 23.75 -0.66
C GLY A 226 11.60 23.26 0.70
N THR A 227 11.44 21.96 0.99
CA THR A 227 11.92 21.25 2.19
C THR A 227 12.99 20.23 1.82
N VAL A 228 13.53 19.54 2.82
CA VAL A 228 14.45 18.42 2.64
C VAL A 228 13.88 17.21 3.40
N VAL A 229 13.56 16.16 2.66
CA VAL A 229 13.12 14.88 3.25
C VAL A 229 14.33 14.14 3.80
N ASP A 230 14.29 13.84 5.10
CA ASP A 230 15.27 13.02 5.81
C ASP A 230 14.89 11.55 5.69
N LEU A 231 15.54 10.80 4.80
CA LEU A 231 15.24 9.39 4.59
C LEU A 231 15.56 8.51 5.80
N PRO A 232 16.71 8.65 6.45
CA PRO A 232 17.00 7.90 7.68
C PRO A 232 15.92 8.06 8.76
N LEU A 233 15.43 9.29 8.99
CA LEU A 233 14.33 9.52 9.93
C LEU A 233 13.02 8.95 9.38
N SER A 234 12.77 9.03 8.07
CA SER A 234 11.60 8.43 7.42
C SER A 234 11.56 6.92 7.61
N TYR A 235 12.69 6.23 7.50
CA TYR A 235 12.78 4.79 7.79
C TYR A 235 12.53 4.49 9.27
N GLN A 236 13.05 5.32 10.19
CA GLN A 236 12.79 5.17 11.61
C GLN A 236 11.31 5.35 11.95
N ALA A 237 10.62 6.29 11.31
CA ALA A 237 9.20 6.53 11.50
C ALA A 237 8.33 5.34 11.06
N THR A 238 8.76 4.58 10.05
CA THR A 238 8.08 3.34 9.67
C THR A 238 8.34 2.20 10.66
N GLY A 239 9.48 2.20 11.33
CA GLY A 239 9.91 1.28 12.41
C GLY A 239 9.61 -0.19 12.17
N ASP A 240 9.75 -0.98 13.22
CA ASP A 240 9.15 -2.32 13.35
C ASP A 240 7.64 -2.19 13.67
N GLY A 241 6.95 -1.28 12.99
CA GLY A 241 5.54 -0.97 13.26
C GLY A 241 4.68 -2.22 13.39
N PRO A 242 3.52 -2.14 14.06
CA PRO A 242 2.70 -3.31 14.28
C PRO A 242 2.38 -3.96 12.93
N ALA A 243 2.54 -5.28 12.88
CA ALA A 243 2.10 -6.04 11.73
C ALA A 243 0.63 -5.70 11.44
N LEU A 244 0.29 -5.58 10.16
CA LEU A 244 -1.08 -5.32 9.71
C LEU A 244 -2.07 -6.44 10.11
N GLY A 245 -1.58 -7.50 10.76
CA GLY A 245 -2.38 -8.66 11.15
C GLY A 245 -2.97 -9.34 9.93
N THR A 246 -4.30 -9.31 9.80
CA THR A 246 -5.05 -9.87 8.67
C THR A 246 -5.59 -8.80 7.72
N THR A 247 -5.17 -7.54 7.86
CA THR A 247 -5.56 -6.45 6.94
C THR A 247 -5.12 -6.78 5.52
N PRO A 248 -6.02 -6.76 4.52
CA PRO A 248 -5.64 -7.06 3.14
C PRO A 248 -4.54 -6.13 2.63
N LEU A 249 -3.47 -6.72 2.10
CA LEU A 249 -2.29 -6.01 1.58
C LEU A 249 -1.94 -6.49 0.18
N VAL A 250 -1.89 -5.58 -0.78
CA VAL A 250 -1.23 -5.82 -2.08
C VAL A 250 0.10 -5.07 -2.10
N VAL A 251 1.17 -5.79 -2.41
CA VAL A 251 2.46 -5.19 -2.76
C VAL A 251 2.59 -5.26 -4.27
N LEU A 252 2.39 -4.11 -4.92
CA LEU A 252 2.46 -3.96 -6.36
C LEU A 252 3.83 -3.39 -6.73
N ARG A 253 4.60 -4.15 -7.48
CA ARG A 253 5.93 -3.75 -7.96
C ARG A 253 6.00 -3.69 -9.48
N ALA A 254 6.89 -2.87 -10.00
CA ALA A 254 7.26 -2.83 -11.40
C ALA A 254 8.20 -4.00 -11.75
N SER A 255 8.12 -4.48 -12.99
CA SER A 255 9.08 -5.45 -13.54
C SER A 255 10.43 -4.81 -13.90
N ASP A 256 10.40 -3.51 -14.20
CA ASP A 256 11.58 -2.68 -14.48
C ASP A 256 11.57 -1.40 -13.61
N PRO A 257 11.90 -1.53 -12.31
CA PRO A 257 11.93 -0.38 -11.41
C PRO A 257 13.08 0.59 -11.74
N GLU A 258 14.06 0.16 -12.53
CA GLU A 258 15.26 0.95 -12.82
C GLU A 258 14.97 2.10 -13.76
N GLY A 259 13.98 2.02 -14.64
CA GLY A 259 13.65 3.08 -15.57
C GLY A 259 14.48 4.36 -15.34
N ASP A 260 14.27 5.43 -15.96
CA ASP A 260 15.08 6.66 -15.80
C ASP A 260 15.15 7.25 -14.37
N HIS A 261 14.39 6.67 -13.41
CA HIS A 261 14.24 7.25 -12.06
C HIS A 261 15.23 6.70 -11.02
N LEU A 262 15.63 5.42 -11.09
CA LEU A 262 16.57 4.81 -10.13
C LEU A 262 18.01 4.73 -10.66
N GLY A 263 18.24 4.96 -11.95
CA GLY A 263 19.56 4.84 -12.60
C GLY A 263 20.53 6.00 -12.38
N GLY A 264 20.25 6.95 -11.49
CA GLY A 264 21.12 8.09 -11.23
C GLY A 264 22.32 7.75 -10.33
N PRO A 265 23.41 8.54 -10.37
CA PRO A 265 24.61 8.32 -9.55
C PRO A 265 24.36 8.41 -8.03
N ARG A 266 23.15 8.74 -7.62
CA ARG A 266 22.73 8.83 -6.21
C ARG A 266 22.52 7.47 -5.56
N TYR A 267 22.23 6.41 -6.32
CA TYR A 267 21.74 5.14 -5.79
C TYR A 267 22.75 3.98 -5.86
N GLY A 268 24.00 4.21 -6.25
CA GLY A 268 25.01 3.16 -6.31
C GLY A 268 25.02 2.40 -7.63
N GLN A 269 25.44 1.11 -7.60
CA GLN A 269 25.44 0.28 -8.80
C GLN A 269 24.01 -0.17 -9.11
N PRO A 270 23.48 0.05 -10.32
CA PRO A 270 22.07 -0.23 -10.65
C PRO A 270 21.58 -1.62 -10.21
N GLN A 271 22.37 -2.67 -10.49
CA GLN A 271 21.94 -4.05 -10.16
C GLN A 271 21.85 -4.31 -8.65
N GLN A 272 22.65 -3.62 -7.82
CA GLN A 272 22.58 -3.77 -6.36
C GLN A 272 21.35 -3.05 -5.79
N VAL A 273 21.05 -1.88 -6.33
CA VAL A 273 19.85 -1.11 -5.96
C VAL A 273 18.60 -1.90 -6.30
N THR A 274 18.53 -2.43 -7.54
CA THR A 274 17.39 -3.24 -7.98
C THR A 274 17.19 -4.48 -7.12
N ALA A 275 18.26 -5.19 -6.78
CA ALA A 275 18.16 -6.38 -5.93
C ALA A 275 17.66 -6.03 -4.52
N ALA A 276 18.16 -4.94 -3.93
CA ALA A 276 17.71 -4.46 -2.63
C ALA A 276 16.24 -3.99 -2.67
N TRP A 277 15.85 -3.28 -3.73
CA TRP A 277 14.49 -2.85 -3.98
C TRP A 277 13.52 -4.04 -4.03
N ILE A 278 13.82 -5.03 -4.87
CA ILE A 278 13.00 -6.25 -4.98
C ILE A 278 12.92 -6.98 -3.63
N ALA A 279 14.04 -7.11 -2.91
CA ALA A 279 14.05 -7.74 -1.60
C ALA A 279 13.19 -6.98 -0.59
N GLY A 280 13.21 -5.65 -0.63
CA GLY A 280 12.38 -4.78 0.20
C GLY A 280 10.89 -4.96 -0.09
N GLN A 281 10.50 -4.97 -1.37
CA GLN A 281 9.12 -5.24 -1.78
C GLN A 281 8.65 -6.63 -1.32
N GLN A 282 9.50 -7.65 -1.45
CA GLN A 282 9.19 -8.99 -0.96
C GLN A 282 9.05 -9.04 0.57
N ALA A 283 9.92 -8.34 1.30
CA ALA A 283 9.82 -8.26 2.75
C ALA A 283 8.54 -7.57 3.21
N ALA A 284 8.03 -6.59 2.45
CA ALA A 284 6.78 -5.90 2.75
C ALA A 284 5.55 -6.82 2.77
N LEU A 285 5.57 -7.96 2.07
CA LEU A 285 4.51 -8.97 2.14
C LEU A 285 4.30 -9.50 3.56
N SER A 286 5.38 -9.61 4.35
CA SER A 286 5.29 -10.09 5.73
C SER A 286 4.59 -9.14 6.70
N LEU A 287 4.26 -7.91 6.28
CA LEU A 287 3.49 -6.96 7.09
C LEU A 287 2.07 -7.44 7.37
N SER A 288 1.50 -8.27 6.50
CA SER A 288 0.17 -8.86 6.69
C SER A 288 0.19 -10.36 6.38
N SER A 289 -0.54 -11.14 7.18
CA SER A 289 -0.82 -12.55 6.87
C SER A 289 -1.87 -12.74 5.77
N ASN A 290 -2.48 -11.65 5.29
CA ASN A 290 -3.43 -11.60 4.18
C ASN A 290 -2.86 -10.69 3.09
N SER A 291 -1.77 -11.13 2.47
CA SER A 291 -1.04 -10.36 1.46
C SER A 291 -0.85 -11.14 0.17
N ILE A 292 -0.75 -10.42 -0.94
CA ILE A 292 -0.29 -10.93 -2.25
C ILE A 292 0.73 -9.98 -2.85
N GLY A 293 1.68 -10.54 -3.60
CA GLY A 293 2.61 -9.78 -4.43
C GLY A 293 2.10 -9.70 -5.87
N VAL A 294 2.17 -8.52 -6.46
CA VAL A 294 1.82 -8.31 -7.87
C VAL A 294 2.98 -7.65 -8.58
N GLU A 295 3.40 -8.20 -9.70
CA GLU A 295 4.40 -7.62 -10.58
C GLU A 295 3.73 -7.16 -11.87
N ALA A 296 3.75 -5.87 -12.15
CA ALA A 296 3.24 -5.26 -13.37
C ALA A 296 4.35 -5.07 -14.40
N THR A 297 4.04 -5.19 -15.66
CA THR A 297 4.98 -4.89 -16.77
C THR A 297 5.04 -3.37 -16.95
N SER A 298 5.83 -2.70 -16.12
CA SER A 298 5.82 -1.25 -15.95
C SER A 298 7.16 -0.75 -15.43
N GLY A 299 7.38 0.56 -15.51
CA GLY A 299 8.40 1.30 -14.78
C GLY A 299 7.91 1.73 -13.39
N HIS A 300 8.73 2.57 -12.71
CA HIS A 300 8.48 3.01 -11.34
C HIS A 300 7.17 3.80 -11.15
N VAL A 301 6.74 4.55 -12.18
CA VAL A 301 5.55 5.42 -12.08
C VAL A 301 4.29 4.65 -12.52
N LEU A 302 3.97 3.58 -11.78
CA LEU A 302 2.91 2.62 -12.07
C LEU A 302 1.55 3.26 -12.41
N GLN A 303 1.17 4.33 -11.73
CA GLN A 303 -0.11 5.00 -11.95
C GLN A 303 -0.22 5.68 -13.32
N GLN A 304 0.92 5.89 -14.00
CA GLN A 304 0.99 6.44 -15.36
C GLN A 304 1.31 5.35 -16.38
N ASP A 305 2.27 4.47 -16.07
CA ASP A 305 2.79 3.47 -16.99
C ASP A 305 1.85 2.26 -17.14
N ASP A 306 1.23 1.82 -16.01
CA ASP A 306 0.24 0.74 -15.99
C ASP A 306 -0.91 1.05 -15.02
N PRO A 307 -1.77 2.03 -15.35
CA PRO A 307 -2.90 2.41 -14.52
C PRO A 307 -3.86 1.25 -14.26
N ALA A 308 -3.93 0.28 -15.18
CA ALA A 308 -4.81 -0.87 -15.02
C ALA A 308 -4.40 -1.80 -13.88
N ALA A 309 -3.09 -2.02 -13.70
CA ALA A 309 -2.57 -2.81 -12.57
C ALA A 309 -2.84 -2.13 -11.23
N VAL A 310 -2.69 -0.80 -11.14
CA VAL A 310 -3.02 -0.03 -9.94
C VAL A 310 -4.52 -0.11 -9.62
N ILE A 311 -5.38 0.15 -10.60
CA ILE A 311 -6.84 0.09 -10.44
C ILE A 311 -7.28 -1.31 -9.98
N LYS A 312 -6.72 -2.36 -10.57
CA LYS A 312 -7.03 -3.75 -10.20
C LYS A 312 -6.56 -4.08 -8.79
N SER A 313 -5.35 -3.66 -8.41
CA SER A 313 -4.82 -3.86 -7.07
C SER A 313 -5.74 -3.24 -6.00
N VAL A 314 -6.23 -2.03 -6.25
CA VAL A 314 -7.20 -1.38 -5.37
C VAL A 314 -8.53 -2.14 -5.36
N ALA A 315 -9.02 -2.58 -6.52
CA ALA A 315 -10.29 -3.30 -6.62
C ALA A 315 -10.31 -4.61 -5.83
N VAL A 316 -9.22 -5.41 -5.88
CA VAL A 316 -9.15 -6.68 -5.15
C VAL A 316 -9.05 -6.45 -3.64
N VAL A 317 -8.34 -5.42 -3.18
CA VAL A 317 -8.31 -5.04 -1.75
C VAL A 317 -9.67 -4.53 -1.31
N LEU A 318 -10.36 -3.68 -2.11
CA LEU A 318 -11.72 -3.24 -1.81
C LEU A 318 -12.68 -4.41 -1.67
N ALA A 319 -12.61 -5.38 -2.58
CA ALA A 319 -13.44 -6.58 -2.53
C ALA A 319 -13.16 -7.39 -1.25
N ALA A 320 -11.89 -7.65 -0.93
CA ALA A 320 -11.48 -8.36 0.26
C ALA A 320 -12.00 -7.67 1.54
N VAL A 321 -11.87 -6.35 1.64
CA VAL A 321 -12.37 -5.57 2.78
C VAL A 321 -13.89 -5.66 2.91
N ARG A 322 -14.61 -5.53 1.79
CA ARG A 322 -16.09 -5.51 1.79
C ARG A 322 -16.73 -6.86 2.05
N THR A 323 -16.06 -7.94 1.64
CA THR A 323 -16.58 -9.31 1.78
C THR A 323 -16.00 -10.04 2.98
N GLY A 324 -14.89 -9.58 3.53
CA GLY A 324 -14.14 -10.29 4.58
C GLY A 324 -13.41 -11.53 4.06
N THR A 325 -13.22 -11.66 2.73
CA THR A 325 -12.53 -12.81 2.13
C THR A 325 -11.03 -12.54 2.03
N PRO A 326 -10.18 -13.57 2.24
CA PRO A 326 -8.74 -13.43 2.02
C PRO A 326 -8.40 -13.05 0.57
N LEU A 327 -7.29 -12.34 0.39
CA LEU A 327 -6.70 -12.12 -0.91
C LEU A 327 -6.15 -13.44 -1.48
N THR A 328 -6.33 -13.64 -2.78
CA THR A 328 -5.75 -14.78 -3.52
C THR A 328 -5.33 -14.32 -4.91
N CYS A 329 -4.50 -15.12 -5.56
CA CYS A 329 -4.11 -14.91 -6.96
C CYS A 329 -5.12 -15.51 -7.97
N ALA A 330 -6.35 -15.79 -7.57
CA ALA A 330 -7.37 -16.37 -8.44
C ALA A 330 -7.91 -15.39 -9.51
N ASP A 331 -7.68 -14.09 -9.34
CA ASP A 331 -8.07 -13.07 -10.32
C ASP A 331 -7.21 -13.15 -11.58
N ASP A 332 -7.81 -12.76 -12.72
CA ASP A 332 -7.08 -12.69 -13.99
C ASP A 332 -6.14 -11.47 -14.04
N TRP A 333 -4.94 -11.62 -13.51
CA TRP A 333 -3.91 -10.58 -13.53
C TRP A 333 -3.28 -10.39 -14.92
N GLN A 334 -3.33 -11.41 -15.79
CA GLN A 334 -2.81 -11.30 -17.16
C GLN A 334 -3.61 -10.29 -17.98
N ALA A 335 -4.89 -10.10 -17.68
CA ALA A 335 -5.71 -9.08 -18.32
C ALA A 335 -5.20 -7.65 -18.14
N VAL A 336 -4.34 -7.43 -17.14
CA VAL A 336 -3.69 -6.15 -16.86
C VAL A 336 -2.16 -6.27 -16.94
N ALA A 337 -1.65 -7.17 -17.79
CA ALA A 337 -0.22 -7.40 -18.00
C ALA A 337 0.61 -7.60 -16.71
N ALA A 338 -0.01 -8.16 -15.68
CA ALA A 338 0.62 -8.39 -14.38
C ALA A 338 0.65 -9.88 -14.02
N THR A 339 1.55 -10.24 -13.10
CA THR A 339 1.63 -11.57 -12.48
C THR A 339 1.38 -11.44 -10.99
N CYS A 340 0.70 -12.44 -10.42
CA CYS A 340 0.41 -12.48 -8.99
C CYS A 340 1.14 -13.65 -8.32
N THR A 341 1.62 -13.43 -7.11
CA THR A 341 2.27 -14.44 -6.27
C THR A 341 1.68 -14.40 -4.85
N GLU A 342 1.41 -15.57 -4.29
CA GLU A 342 1.08 -15.72 -2.87
C GLU A 342 2.39 -15.85 -2.07
N PRO A 343 2.43 -15.37 -0.80
CA PRO A 343 3.62 -15.42 0.06
C PRO A 343 4.12 -16.82 0.33
#